data_d160caf81d54eaf404668e04a0825e02
#
_entry.id   d160caf81d54eaf404668e04a0825e02
#
_cell.length_a   1.000
_cell.length_b   1.000
_cell.length_c   1.000
_cell.angle_alpha   90.00
_cell.angle_beta   90.00
_cell.angle_gamma   90.00
#
_symmetry.space_group_name_H-M   'P 1'
#
loop_
_entity.id
_entity.type
_entity.pdbx_description
1 polymer ?
#
loop_
_entity_poly.entity_id
_entity_poly.type
_entity_poly.pdbx_seq_one_letter_code
_entity_poly.pdbx_strand_id
1 'polypeptide(L)'
;MGIQPLSMLLSLLAAAAPLSEPQPMAEERFRQWLLESDLQQLELGCGEPLIGASNGRRQQIRDRLLVLHPAPQSFELVMANANALLTCGSADSAARVLNRISPAVGEERRRWLRLRWQAAAAGLDHREAARALRRLVNGDLIALANLDLGDGRLGLDQLASHEAALGREEEAAALLMLAPNAQRLAQAAEWLAVLDAAAADQLLEQALDQAAADQAWGLAVELLELQLKLQLA
;
A
#
# COMPACT_ATOMS: atom_id res chain seq x y z
N MET A 1 -80.57 -19.82 4.94
CA MET A 1 -79.77 -20.50 3.95
C MET A 1 -79.15 -19.40 3.05
N GLY A 2 -77.93 -18.99 3.27
CA GLY A 2 -77.21 -17.95 2.52
C GLY A 2 -75.83 -18.46 2.21
N ILE A 3 -75.57 -18.66 0.94
CA ILE A 3 -74.29 -19.13 0.39
C ILE A 3 -73.47 -17.89 0.11
N GLN A 4 -72.36 -17.75 0.80
CA GLN A 4 -71.34 -16.71 0.45
C GLN A 4 -70.44 -17.22 -0.65
N PRO A 5 -70.05 -16.37 -1.63
CA PRO A 5 -69.08 -16.72 -2.62
C PRO A 5 -67.66 -16.46 -2.10
N LEU A 6 -66.76 -17.44 -2.31
CA LEU A 6 -65.32 -17.36 -2.11
C LEU A 6 -64.72 -16.29 -3.06
N SER A 7 -64.10 -15.26 -2.49
CA SER A 7 -63.27 -14.33 -3.20
C SER A 7 -61.89 -14.95 -3.48
N MET A 8 -61.59 -15.27 -4.73
CA MET A 8 -60.27 -15.63 -5.21
C MET A 8 -59.36 -14.38 -5.16
N LEU A 9 -58.41 -14.37 -4.22
CA LEU A 9 -57.28 -13.45 -4.24
C LEU A 9 -56.27 -13.95 -5.29
N LEU A 10 -56.31 -13.33 -6.46
CA LEU A 10 -55.19 -13.44 -7.44
C LEU A 10 -53.98 -12.69 -6.88
N SER A 11 -52.99 -13.44 -6.38
CA SER A 11 -51.66 -12.91 -6.08
C SER A 11 -50.93 -12.60 -7.38
N LEU A 12 -50.84 -11.33 -7.73
CA LEU A 12 -49.91 -10.85 -8.76
C LEU A 12 -48.48 -10.99 -8.19
N LEU A 13 -47.81 -12.08 -8.52
CA LEU A 13 -46.35 -12.17 -8.44
C LEU A 13 -45.78 -11.27 -9.53
N ALA A 14 -45.41 -10.04 -9.17
CA ALA A 14 -44.58 -9.21 -9.98
C ALA A 14 -43.20 -9.92 -10.11
N ALA A 15 -42.96 -10.54 -11.25
CA ALA A 15 -41.66 -11.06 -11.61
C ALA A 15 -40.69 -9.86 -11.65
N ALA A 16 -39.85 -9.71 -10.65
CA ALA A 16 -38.75 -8.79 -10.67
C ALA A 16 -37.85 -9.20 -11.85
N ALA A 17 -37.77 -8.35 -12.88
CA ALA A 17 -36.83 -8.56 -13.97
C ALA A 17 -35.42 -8.67 -13.37
N PRO A 18 -34.61 -9.66 -13.77
CA PRO A 18 -33.24 -9.75 -13.30
C PRO A 18 -32.52 -8.46 -13.67
N LEU A 19 -31.93 -7.79 -12.66
CA LEU A 19 -31.06 -6.65 -12.87
C LEU A 19 -29.95 -7.17 -13.79
N SER A 20 -29.92 -6.71 -15.03
CA SER A 20 -28.85 -7.07 -15.97
C SER A 20 -27.52 -6.64 -15.37
N GLU A 21 -26.63 -7.58 -15.13
CA GLU A 21 -25.27 -7.25 -14.68
C GLU A 21 -24.65 -6.27 -15.70
N PRO A 22 -23.99 -5.21 -15.20
CA PRO A 22 -23.35 -4.24 -16.08
C PRO A 22 -22.32 -4.95 -16.94
N GLN A 23 -22.50 -4.91 -18.26
CA GLN A 23 -21.62 -5.59 -19.19
C GLN A 23 -20.34 -4.79 -19.44
N PRO A 24 -19.18 -5.45 -19.57
CA PRO A 24 -17.94 -4.78 -19.93
C PRO A 24 -18.08 -4.01 -21.25
N MET A 25 -17.37 -2.89 -21.36
CA MET A 25 -17.32 -2.09 -22.59
C MET A 25 -16.93 -2.96 -23.78
N ALA A 26 -17.64 -2.82 -24.93
CA ALA A 26 -17.32 -3.54 -26.16
C ALA A 26 -15.89 -3.20 -26.62
N GLU A 27 -15.20 -4.16 -27.23
CA GLU A 27 -13.77 -4.06 -27.57
C GLU A 27 -13.45 -2.87 -28.50
N GLU A 28 -14.28 -2.62 -29.53
CA GLU A 28 -14.08 -1.49 -30.41
C GLU A 28 -14.21 -0.14 -29.70
N ARG A 29 -15.20 -0.02 -28.82
CA ARG A 29 -15.39 1.17 -27.99
C ARG A 29 -14.24 1.37 -27.01
N PHE A 30 -13.72 0.28 -26.45
CA PHE A 30 -12.55 0.32 -25.57
C PHE A 30 -11.31 0.83 -26.32
N ARG A 31 -11.05 0.37 -27.54
CA ARG A 31 -9.91 0.85 -28.35
C ARG A 31 -10.01 2.33 -28.67
N GLN A 32 -11.19 2.80 -29.03
CA GLN A 32 -11.42 4.22 -29.27
C GLN A 32 -11.20 5.03 -27.99
N TRP A 33 -11.81 4.61 -26.88
CA TRP A 33 -11.63 5.22 -25.58
C TRP A 33 -10.15 5.29 -25.18
N LEU A 34 -9.38 4.21 -25.35
CA LEU A 34 -7.96 4.14 -25.01
C LEU A 34 -7.11 5.16 -25.78
N LEU A 35 -7.46 5.44 -27.03
CA LEU A 35 -6.74 6.41 -27.88
C LEU A 35 -7.08 7.87 -27.53
N GLU A 36 -8.32 8.13 -27.17
CA GLU A 36 -8.86 9.48 -26.94
C GLU A 36 -8.70 9.94 -25.48
N SER A 37 -8.53 8.99 -24.55
CA SER A 37 -8.46 9.29 -23.11
C SER A 37 -7.20 10.05 -22.72
N ASP A 38 -7.38 11.02 -21.82
CA ASP A 38 -6.32 11.71 -21.12
C ASP A 38 -5.78 10.87 -19.93
N LEU A 39 -4.78 11.41 -19.23
CA LEU A 39 -4.12 10.74 -18.09
C LEU A 39 -5.10 10.37 -16.99
N GLN A 40 -5.99 11.28 -16.61
CA GLN A 40 -6.96 11.07 -15.54
C GLN A 40 -8.00 10.00 -15.92
N GLN A 41 -8.48 10.03 -17.14
CA GLN A 41 -9.41 9.03 -17.65
C GLN A 41 -8.77 7.64 -17.67
N LEU A 42 -7.51 7.54 -18.11
CA LEU A 42 -6.76 6.28 -18.12
C LEU A 42 -6.54 5.75 -16.69
N GLU A 43 -6.21 6.61 -15.73
CA GLU A 43 -6.06 6.23 -14.31
C GLU A 43 -7.37 5.66 -13.76
N LEU A 44 -8.49 6.37 -13.95
CA LEU A 44 -9.81 5.90 -13.52
C LEU A 44 -10.20 4.58 -14.21
N GLY A 45 -9.86 4.41 -15.47
CA GLY A 45 -10.16 3.20 -16.25
C GLY A 45 -9.48 1.95 -15.70
N CYS A 46 -8.37 2.06 -15.01
CA CYS A 46 -7.72 0.91 -14.36
C CYS A 46 -8.53 0.33 -13.19
N GLY A 47 -9.21 1.19 -12.42
CA GLY A 47 -10.06 0.79 -11.31
C GLY A 47 -11.49 0.44 -11.71
N GLU A 48 -11.93 0.87 -12.89
CA GLU A 48 -13.31 0.72 -13.34
C GLU A 48 -13.56 -0.69 -13.91
N PRO A 49 -14.43 -1.51 -13.27
CA PRO A 49 -14.67 -2.90 -13.68
C PRO A 49 -15.17 -3.04 -15.15
N LEU A 50 -15.89 -2.04 -15.64
CA LEU A 50 -16.45 -2.08 -17.01
C LEU A 50 -15.43 -1.74 -18.09
N ILE A 51 -14.38 -0.99 -17.75
CA ILE A 51 -13.30 -0.57 -18.63
C ILE A 51 -12.12 -1.52 -18.50
N GLY A 52 -11.55 -1.61 -17.31
CA GLY A 52 -10.42 -2.46 -16.94
C GLY A 52 -10.80 -3.92 -16.65
N ALA A 53 -11.84 -4.45 -17.30
CA ALA A 53 -12.47 -5.74 -17.02
C ALA A 53 -11.52 -6.94 -17.06
N SER A 54 -10.39 -6.85 -17.75
CA SER A 54 -9.41 -7.93 -17.88
C SER A 54 -7.98 -7.43 -17.67
N ASN A 55 -7.09 -8.36 -17.32
CA ASN A 55 -5.66 -8.06 -17.22
C ASN A 55 -5.09 -7.55 -18.55
N GLY A 56 -5.59 -8.03 -19.68
CA GLY A 56 -5.19 -7.56 -21.00
C GLY A 56 -5.53 -6.10 -21.25
N ARG A 57 -6.73 -5.64 -20.86
CA ARG A 57 -7.13 -4.24 -20.98
C ARG A 57 -6.32 -3.34 -20.04
N ARG A 58 -6.12 -3.77 -18.79
CA ARG A 58 -5.25 -3.04 -17.85
C ARG A 58 -3.84 -2.91 -18.41
N GLN A 59 -3.31 -3.95 -19.03
CA GLN A 59 -2.00 -3.87 -19.67
C GLN A 59 -1.98 -2.84 -20.82
N GLN A 60 -3.00 -2.79 -21.66
CA GLN A 60 -3.10 -1.77 -22.72
C GLN A 60 -3.19 -0.35 -22.16
N ILE A 61 -3.92 -0.15 -21.05
CA ILE A 61 -3.96 1.16 -20.36
C ILE A 61 -2.57 1.54 -19.84
N ARG A 62 -1.84 0.62 -19.20
CA ARG A 62 -0.46 0.84 -18.72
C ARG A 62 0.49 1.20 -19.85
N ASP A 63 0.42 0.48 -20.98
CA ASP A 63 1.24 0.75 -22.13
C ASP A 63 0.94 2.13 -22.74
N ARG A 64 -0.34 2.52 -22.77
CA ARG A 64 -0.76 3.86 -23.21
C ARG A 64 -0.23 4.95 -22.25
N LEU A 65 -0.34 4.78 -20.95
CA LEU A 65 0.21 5.72 -19.94
C LEU A 65 1.70 5.93 -20.12
N LEU A 66 2.47 4.90 -20.47
CA LEU A 66 3.91 5.01 -20.68
C LEU A 66 4.30 5.92 -21.85
N VAL A 67 3.47 5.99 -22.88
CA VAL A 67 3.75 6.72 -24.12
C VAL A 67 2.87 7.95 -24.33
N LEU A 68 1.92 8.21 -23.43
CA LEU A 68 0.91 9.27 -23.57
C LEU A 68 1.55 10.65 -23.76
N HIS A 69 2.64 10.92 -23.04
CA HIS A 69 3.33 12.20 -23.10
C HIS A 69 4.80 12.00 -23.47
N PRO A 70 5.26 12.62 -24.57
CA PRO A 70 6.67 12.56 -24.95
C PRO A 70 7.55 13.40 -23.99
N ALA A 71 8.84 13.06 -23.93
CA ALA A 71 9.82 13.87 -23.22
C ALA A 71 10.19 15.15 -24.03
N PRO A 72 10.55 16.29 -23.37
CA PRO A 72 10.65 16.46 -21.92
C PRO A 72 9.28 16.66 -21.26
N GLN A 73 9.16 16.25 -20.00
CA GLN A 73 7.92 16.37 -19.22
C GLN A 73 8.15 17.29 -18.02
N SER A 74 7.13 18.04 -17.62
CA SER A 74 7.15 18.82 -16.38
C SER A 74 7.15 17.90 -15.16
N PHE A 75 7.60 18.41 -14.02
CA PHE A 75 7.55 17.70 -12.74
C PHE A 75 6.16 17.15 -12.42
N GLU A 76 5.13 18.01 -12.51
CA GLU A 76 3.75 17.63 -12.17
C GLU A 76 3.22 16.54 -13.11
N LEU A 77 3.55 16.60 -14.39
CA LEU A 77 3.11 15.58 -15.35
C LEU A 77 3.78 14.23 -15.07
N VAL A 78 5.07 14.19 -14.75
CA VAL A 78 5.77 12.96 -14.36
C VAL A 78 5.17 12.36 -13.11
N MET A 79 4.91 13.20 -12.09
CA MET A 79 4.30 12.75 -10.83
C MET A 79 2.91 12.17 -11.04
N ALA A 80 2.05 12.86 -11.80
CA ALA A 80 0.70 12.40 -12.11
C ALA A 80 0.72 11.07 -12.92
N ASN A 81 1.59 10.97 -13.93
CA ASN A 81 1.71 9.75 -14.73
C ASN A 81 2.24 8.56 -13.89
N ALA A 82 3.23 8.78 -13.03
CA ALA A 82 3.72 7.72 -12.14
C ALA A 82 2.65 7.26 -11.15
N ASN A 83 1.85 8.19 -10.61
CA ASN A 83 0.72 7.87 -9.74
C ASN A 83 -0.33 7.05 -10.46
N ALA A 84 -0.75 7.44 -11.67
CA ALA A 84 -1.69 6.69 -12.48
C ALA A 84 -1.20 5.26 -12.77
N LEU A 85 0.09 5.06 -13.03
CA LEU A 85 0.69 3.75 -13.21
C LEU A 85 0.67 2.91 -11.94
N LEU A 86 0.85 3.52 -10.76
CA LEU A 86 0.71 2.84 -9.47
C LEU A 86 -0.73 2.43 -9.22
N THR A 87 -1.70 3.30 -9.44
CA THR A 87 -3.13 2.99 -9.38
C THR A 87 -3.50 1.83 -10.31
N CYS A 88 -2.85 1.75 -11.47
CA CYS A 88 -2.98 0.63 -12.41
C CYS A 88 -2.21 -0.64 -11.97
N GLY A 89 -1.55 -0.65 -10.83
CA GLY A 89 -0.75 -1.79 -10.33
C GLY A 89 0.50 -2.06 -11.17
N SER A 90 1.15 -1.01 -11.70
CA SER A 90 2.36 -1.12 -12.52
C SER A 90 3.55 -0.38 -11.89
N ALA A 91 4.02 -0.92 -10.78
CA ALA A 91 5.12 -0.37 -9.98
C ALA A 91 6.40 -0.10 -10.80
N ASP A 92 6.82 -1.08 -11.61
CA ASP A 92 8.02 -0.95 -12.46
C ASP A 92 7.87 0.16 -13.51
N SER A 93 6.68 0.33 -14.07
CA SER A 93 6.41 1.39 -15.03
C SER A 93 6.38 2.75 -14.36
N ALA A 94 5.84 2.86 -13.15
CA ALA A 94 5.90 4.07 -12.33
C ALA A 94 7.34 4.45 -12.00
N ALA A 95 8.17 3.50 -11.58
CA ALA A 95 9.59 3.74 -11.33
C ALA A 95 10.33 4.23 -12.60
N ARG A 96 10.04 3.64 -13.78
CA ARG A 96 10.60 4.11 -15.06
C ARG A 96 10.20 5.54 -15.39
N VAL A 97 8.96 5.92 -15.13
CA VAL A 97 8.47 7.29 -15.35
C VAL A 97 9.15 8.25 -14.38
N LEU A 98 9.25 7.91 -13.09
CA LEU A 98 9.95 8.72 -12.09
C LEU A 98 11.44 8.95 -12.41
N ASN A 99 12.08 8.00 -13.09
CA ASN A 99 13.48 8.14 -13.51
C ASN A 99 13.69 9.15 -14.66
N ARG A 100 12.64 9.71 -15.26
CA ARG A 100 12.74 10.75 -16.31
C ARG A 100 13.16 12.10 -15.76
N ILE A 101 13.04 12.31 -14.45
CA ILE A 101 13.40 13.56 -13.78
C ILE A 101 14.28 13.30 -12.55
N SER A 102 15.03 14.33 -12.15
CA SER A 102 15.82 14.35 -10.92
C SER A 102 15.66 15.72 -10.26
N PRO A 103 14.61 15.92 -9.44
CA PRO A 103 14.33 17.22 -8.84
C PRO A 103 15.48 17.70 -7.94
N ALA A 104 15.71 19.01 -7.89
CA ALA A 104 16.63 19.63 -6.95
C ALA A 104 16.13 19.47 -5.50
N VAL A 105 17.02 19.70 -4.54
CA VAL A 105 16.66 19.65 -3.11
C VAL A 105 15.54 20.65 -2.82
N GLY A 106 14.49 20.18 -2.16
CA GLY A 106 13.31 20.97 -1.85
C GLY A 106 12.03 20.13 -1.79
N GLU A 107 10.89 20.79 -1.88
CA GLU A 107 9.57 20.12 -1.76
C GLU A 107 9.31 19.13 -2.91
N GLU A 108 9.64 19.50 -4.15
CA GLU A 108 9.49 18.61 -5.30
C GLU A 108 10.26 17.30 -5.10
N ARG A 109 11.51 17.40 -4.60
CA ARG A 109 12.31 16.22 -4.31
C ARG A 109 11.70 15.36 -3.20
N ARG A 110 11.11 15.95 -2.16
CA ARG A 110 10.40 15.20 -1.10
C ARG A 110 9.19 14.46 -1.66
N ARG A 111 8.36 15.14 -2.45
CA ARG A 111 7.22 14.52 -3.14
C ARG A 111 7.66 13.37 -4.06
N TRP A 112 8.68 13.59 -4.84
CA TRP A 112 9.25 12.59 -5.74
C TRP A 112 9.82 11.37 -4.99
N LEU A 113 10.56 11.56 -3.89
CA LEU A 113 11.10 10.48 -3.07
C LEU A 113 9.99 9.66 -2.41
N ARG A 114 8.91 10.31 -1.95
CA ARG A 114 7.75 9.62 -1.39
C ARG A 114 7.09 8.71 -2.44
N LEU A 115 6.82 9.23 -3.63
CA LEU A 115 6.22 8.44 -4.71
C LEU A 115 7.17 7.34 -5.19
N ARG A 116 8.47 7.61 -5.21
CA ARG A 116 9.50 6.61 -5.52
C ARG A 116 9.53 5.47 -4.50
N TRP A 117 9.42 5.79 -3.21
CA TRP A 117 9.24 4.77 -2.17
C TRP A 117 7.97 3.95 -2.40
N GLN A 118 6.83 4.57 -2.68
CA GLN A 118 5.58 3.87 -2.96
C GLN A 118 5.72 2.91 -4.14
N ALA A 119 6.34 3.36 -5.23
CA ALA A 119 6.59 2.52 -6.40
C ALA A 119 7.49 1.33 -6.07
N ALA A 120 8.60 1.56 -5.35
CA ALA A 120 9.52 0.51 -4.96
C ALA A 120 8.87 -0.49 -4.00
N ALA A 121 8.11 -0.01 -3.00
CA ALA A 121 7.38 -0.85 -2.06
C ALA A 121 6.31 -1.72 -2.76
N ALA A 122 5.53 -1.13 -3.67
CA ALA A 122 4.53 -1.84 -4.46
C ALA A 122 5.16 -2.87 -5.41
N GLY A 123 6.38 -2.63 -5.90
CA GLY A 123 7.15 -3.53 -6.74
C GLY A 123 8.02 -4.53 -5.96
N LEU A 124 7.95 -4.54 -4.62
CA LEU A 124 8.79 -5.35 -3.73
C LEU A 124 10.31 -5.11 -3.91
N ASP A 125 10.70 -3.96 -4.46
CA ASP A 125 12.10 -3.53 -4.47
C ASP A 125 12.45 -2.89 -3.11
N HIS A 126 12.61 -3.75 -2.10
CA HIS A 126 12.90 -3.34 -0.73
C HIS A 126 14.18 -2.50 -0.62
N ARG A 127 15.18 -2.76 -1.47
CA ARG A 127 16.43 -1.99 -1.48
C ARG A 127 16.22 -0.54 -1.91
N GLU A 128 15.47 -0.33 -3.00
CA GLU A 128 15.17 1.01 -3.47
C GLU A 128 14.18 1.72 -2.54
N ALA A 129 13.22 1.01 -1.97
CA ALA A 129 12.30 1.54 -0.99
C ALA A 129 13.03 2.07 0.26
N ALA A 130 13.93 1.28 0.84
CA ALA A 130 14.77 1.70 1.98
C ALA A 130 15.67 2.89 1.62
N ARG A 131 16.26 2.90 0.42
CA ARG A 131 17.07 4.01 -0.06
C ARG A 131 16.26 5.30 -0.20
N ALA A 132 15.06 5.23 -0.74
CA ALA A 132 14.18 6.39 -0.91
C ALA A 132 13.80 7.01 0.45
N LEU A 133 13.48 6.19 1.46
CA LEU A 133 13.16 6.66 2.81
C LEU A 133 14.35 7.33 3.48
N ARG A 134 15.55 6.75 3.42
CA ARG A 134 16.76 7.38 3.96
C ARG A 134 17.05 8.74 3.32
N ARG A 135 16.87 8.85 2.00
CA ARG A 135 17.05 10.11 1.26
C ARG A 135 15.96 11.14 1.56
N LEU A 136 14.75 10.71 1.88
CA LEU A 136 13.63 11.59 2.20
C LEU A 136 13.91 12.47 3.43
N VAL A 137 14.66 11.94 4.39
CA VAL A 137 15.07 12.63 5.62
C VAL A 137 16.54 13.03 5.63
N ASN A 138 17.23 12.98 4.48
CA ASN A 138 18.65 13.31 4.35
C ASN A 138 19.57 12.57 5.35
N GLY A 139 19.20 11.35 5.72
CA GLY A 139 19.93 10.51 6.67
C GLY A 139 19.60 10.70 8.14
N ASP A 140 18.77 11.66 8.51
CA ASP A 140 18.24 11.81 9.88
C ASP A 140 17.11 10.78 10.12
N LEU A 141 17.52 9.57 10.51
CA LEU A 141 16.59 8.44 10.67
C LEU A 141 15.56 8.65 11.78
N ILE A 142 15.88 9.46 12.80
CA ILE A 142 14.94 9.76 13.90
C ILE A 142 13.75 10.54 13.35
N ALA A 143 13.95 11.40 12.35
CA ALA A 143 12.88 12.14 11.71
C ALA A 143 11.84 11.22 11.03
N LEU A 144 12.20 9.97 10.71
CA LEU A 144 11.24 8.98 10.18
C LEU A 144 10.24 8.48 11.22
N ALA A 145 10.56 8.57 12.52
CA ALA A 145 9.71 7.98 13.56
C ALA A 145 8.28 8.56 13.60
N ASN A 146 8.15 9.84 13.24
CA ASN A 146 6.87 10.55 13.21
C ASN A 146 6.45 10.95 11.79
N LEU A 147 7.17 10.51 10.77
CA LEU A 147 6.85 10.82 9.38
C LEU A 147 5.74 9.89 8.90
N ASP A 148 4.53 10.42 8.77
CA ASP A 148 3.43 9.71 8.13
C ASP A 148 3.64 9.68 6.60
N LEU A 149 3.68 8.48 6.06
CA LEU A 149 3.80 8.20 4.63
C LEU A 149 2.44 8.06 3.93
N GLY A 150 1.36 8.11 4.70
CA GLY A 150 -0.02 7.89 4.30
C GLY A 150 -0.59 6.62 4.95
N ASP A 151 -1.91 6.66 5.23
CA ASP A 151 -2.67 5.57 5.84
C ASP A 151 -2.10 5.11 7.21
N GLY A 152 -1.53 6.03 8.00
CA GLY A 152 -0.94 5.75 9.31
C GLY A 152 0.38 4.97 9.26
N ARG A 153 0.99 4.81 8.08
CA ARG A 153 2.29 4.14 7.94
C ARG A 153 3.42 5.10 8.31
N LEU A 154 4.13 4.81 9.38
CA LEU A 154 5.25 5.61 9.83
C LEU A 154 6.54 5.23 9.09
N GLY A 155 7.33 6.24 8.73
CA GLY A 155 8.53 6.07 7.90
C GLY A 155 9.57 5.14 8.52
N LEU A 156 9.78 5.20 9.84
CA LEU A 156 10.75 4.35 10.53
C LEU A 156 10.34 2.87 10.49
N ASP A 157 9.06 2.58 10.72
CA ASP A 157 8.53 1.22 10.71
C ASP A 157 8.61 0.62 9.30
N GLN A 158 8.33 1.44 8.29
CA GLN A 158 8.47 1.02 6.89
C GLN A 158 9.95 0.78 6.51
N LEU A 159 10.87 1.63 6.94
CA LEU A 159 12.30 1.42 6.69
C LEU A 159 12.78 0.13 7.34
N ALA A 160 12.44 -0.11 8.60
CA ALA A 160 12.79 -1.33 9.32
C ALA A 160 12.22 -2.58 8.63
N SER A 161 10.94 -2.55 8.22
CA SER A 161 10.32 -3.65 7.47
C SER A 161 11.04 -3.96 6.16
N HIS A 162 11.50 -2.94 5.42
CA HIS A 162 12.26 -3.14 4.20
C HIS A 162 13.64 -3.75 4.47
N GLU A 163 14.33 -3.37 5.54
CA GLU A 163 15.61 -3.98 5.91
C GLU A 163 15.43 -5.45 6.35
N ALA A 164 14.42 -5.75 7.15
CA ALA A 164 14.09 -7.12 7.52
C ALA A 164 13.77 -7.99 6.29
N ALA A 165 13.00 -7.46 5.32
CA ALA A 165 12.72 -8.16 4.08
C ALA A 165 13.96 -8.41 3.19
N LEU A 166 15.06 -7.70 3.45
CA LEU A 166 16.37 -7.93 2.82
C LEU A 166 17.25 -8.93 3.60
N GLY A 167 16.73 -9.56 4.66
CA GLY A 167 17.48 -10.45 5.52
C GLY A 167 18.45 -9.74 6.45
N ARG A 168 18.10 -8.51 6.89
CA ARG A 168 18.90 -7.68 7.79
C ARG A 168 18.14 -7.39 9.07
N GLU A 169 17.74 -8.45 9.75
CA GLU A 169 16.87 -8.39 10.94
C GLU A 169 17.52 -7.62 12.09
N GLU A 170 18.84 -7.74 12.29
CA GLU A 170 19.57 -6.96 13.32
C GLU A 170 19.53 -5.46 13.02
N GLU A 171 19.75 -5.06 11.76
CA GLU A 171 19.66 -3.66 11.35
C GLU A 171 18.24 -3.13 11.47
N ALA A 172 17.25 -3.96 11.11
CA ALA A 172 15.83 -3.63 11.21
C ALA A 172 15.42 -3.42 12.69
N ALA A 173 15.83 -4.29 13.60
CA ALA A 173 15.59 -4.15 15.02
C ALA A 173 16.27 -2.88 15.58
N ALA A 174 17.53 -2.64 15.21
CA ALA A 174 18.26 -1.44 15.63
C ALA A 174 17.58 -0.14 15.14
N LEU A 175 16.97 -0.13 13.96
CA LEU A 175 16.19 1.00 13.46
C LEU A 175 14.98 1.30 14.36
N LEU A 176 14.21 0.28 14.76
CA LEU A 176 13.05 0.47 15.63
C LEU A 176 13.44 1.01 17.01
N MET A 177 14.63 0.66 17.50
CA MET A 177 15.18 1.13 18.78
C MET A 177 15.57 2.61 18.76
N LEU A 178 15.61 3.29 17.61
CA LEU A 178 15.84 4.74 17.55
C LEU A 178 14.67 5.56 18.16
N ALA A 179 13.47 5.01 18.15
CA ALA A 179 12.28 5.62 18.76
C ALA A 179 11.38 4.52 19.33
N PRO A 180 11.76 3.89 20.44
CA PRO A 180 11.08 2.71 20.95
C PRO A 180 9.68 3.05 21.48
N ASN A 181 8.76 2.13 21.24
CA ASN A 181 7.46 2.01 21.87
C ASN A 181 7.12 0.52 22.00
N ALA A 182 6.09 0.16 22.73
CA ALA A 182 5.77 -1.24 23.00
C ALA A 182 5.65 -2.09 21.72
N GLN A 183 5.02 -1.56 20.65
CA GLN A 183 4.87 -2.27 19.38
C GLN A 183 6.21 -2.44 18.64
N ARG A 184 7.06 -1.41 18.61
CA ARG A 184 8.39 -1.47 17.98
C ARG A 184 9.33 -2.41 18.73
N LEU A 185 9.27 -2.41 20.05
CA LEU A 185 10.03 -3.34 20.88
C LEU A 185 9.63 -4.79 20.61
N ALA A 186 8.32 -5.07 20.51
CA ALA A 186 7.79 -6.37 20.16
C ALA A 186 8.26 -6.83 18.76
N GLN A 187 8.17 -5.97 17.77
CA GLN A 187 8.60 -6.28 16.41
C GLN A 187 10.12 -6.52 16.32
N ALA A 188 10.92 -5.72 17.06
CA ALA A 188 12.35 -5.94 17.13
C ALA A 188 12.67 -7.29 17.79
N ALA A 189 11.93 -7.66 18.86
CA ALA A 189 12.07 -8.96 19.50
C ALA A 189 11.75 -10.13 18.55
N GLU A 190 10.68 -10.04 17.77
CA GLU A 190 10.36 -11.07 16.76
C GLU A 190 11.51 -11.29 15.78
N TRP A 191 12.12 -10.22 15.27
CA TRP A 191 13.24 -10.34 14.34
C TRP A 191 14.51 -10.89 14.97
N LEU A 192 14.75 -10.57 16.23
CA LEU A 192 15.94 -11.05 16.97
C LEU A 192 15.78 -12.45 17.57
N ALA A 193 14.56 -12.98 17.67
CA ALA A 193 14.29 -14.21 18.43
C ALA A 193 15.15 -15.42 17.98
N VAL A 194 15.43 -15.54 16.69
CA VAL A 194 16.28 -16.62 16.14
C VAL A 194 17.77 -16.30 16.24
N LEU A 195 18.12 -15.02 16.24
CA LEU A 195 19.51 -14.55 16.23
C LEU A 195 20.07 -14.41 17.65
N ASP A 196 19.28 -13.81 18.54
CA ASP A 196 19.62 -13.57 19.96
C ASP A 196 18.34 -13.63 20.81
N ALA A 197 18.02 -14.83 21.28
CA ALA A 197 16.84 -15.08 22.10
C ALA A 197 16.86 -14.29 23.44
N ALA A 198 18.05 -14.07 24.01
CA ALA A 198 18.14 -13.31 25.26
C ALA A 198 17.84 -11.83 25.06
N ALA A 199 18.31 -11.23 23.97
CA ALA A 199 17.96 -9.86 23.61
C ALA A 199 16.47 -9.74 23.28
N ALA A 200 15.89 -10.71 22.58
CA ALA A 200 14.47 -10.76 22.26
C ALA A 200 13.59 -10.78 23.54
N ASP A 201 13.91 -11.63 24.50
CA ASP A 201 13.21 -11.69 25.80
C ASP A 201 13.26 -10.34 26.53
N GLN A 202 14.44 -9.71 26.58
CA GLN A 202 14.59 -8.39 27.23
C GLN A 202 13.74 -7.31 26.55
N LEU A 203 13.64 -7.32 25.23
CA LEU A 203 12.81 -6.38 24.49
C LEU A 203 11.31 -6.60 24.75
N LEU A 204 10.88 -7.86 24.88
CA LEU A 204 9.50 -8.18 25.21
C LEU A 204 9.15 -7.76 26.64
N GLU A 205 10.05 -7.93 27.62
CA GLU A 205 9.85 -7.45 28.98
C GLU A 205 9.69 -5.92 28.99
N GLN A 206 10.55 -5.19 28.27
CA GLN A 206 10.42 -3.74 28.12
C GLN A 206 9.11 -3.32 27.42
N ALA A 207 8.69 -4.06 26.41
CA ALA A 207 7.43 -3.81 25.73
C ALA A 207 6.21 -4.00 26.65
N LEU A 208 6.25 -5.05 27.50
CA LEU A 208 5.21 -5.32 28.51
C LEU A 208 5.15 -4.22 29.58
N ASP A 209 6.31 -3.80 30.10
CA ASP A 209 6.40 -2.72 31.08
C ASP A 209 5.82 -1.42 30.51
N GLN A 210 6.14 -1.09 29.27
CA GLN A 210 5.60 0.09 28.58
C GLN A 210 4.10 -0.02 28.34
N ALA A 211 3.61 -1.17 27.84
CA ALA A 211 2.19 -1.38 27.63
C ALA A 211 1.39 -1.28 28.94
N ALA A 212 1.95 -1.78 30.04
CA ALA A 212 1.36 -1.66 31.37
C ALA A 212 1.34 -0.19 31.86
N ALA A 213 2.43 0.55 31.67
CA ALA A 213 2.51 1.97 32.04
C ALA A 213 1.48 2.81 31.24
N ASP A 214 1.26 2.48 29.97
CA ASP A 214 0.31 3.14 29.08
C ASP A 214 -1.14 2.61 29.28
N GLN A 215 -1.36 1.64 30.18
CA GLN A 215 -2.64 0.96 30.43
C GLN A 215 -3.21 0.28 29.17
N ALA A 216 -2.35 -0.09 28.24
CA ALA A 216 -2.69 -0.75 26.98
C ALA A 216 -2.88 -2.27 27.18
N TRP A 217 -3.86 -2.67 27.98
CA TRP A 217 -4.04 -4.07 28.43
C TRP A 217 -4.25 -5.05 27.27
N GLY A 218 -4.91 -4.62 26.18
CA GLY A 218 -5.06 -5.46 24.97
C GLY A 218 -3.69 -5.78 24.35
N LEU A 219 -2.84 -4.78 24.21
CA LEU A 219 -1.47 -4.96 23.71
C LEU A 219 -0.64 -5.84 24.66
N ALA A 220 -0.79 -5.67 25.97
CA ALA A 220 -0.05 -6.51 26.94
C ALA A 220 -0.40 -8.00 26.81
N VAL A 221 -1.66 -8.34 26.53
CA VAL A 221 -2.08 -9.73 26.25
C VAL A 221 -1.41 -10.25 24.96
N GLU A 222 -1.42 -9.48 23.86
CA GLU A 222 -0.76 -9.85 22.60
C GLU A 222 0.75 -10.08 22.81
N LEU A 223 1.40 -9.26 23.61
CA LEU A 223 2.83 -9.40 23.94
C LEU A 223 3.13 -10.66 24.74
N LEU A 224 2.28 -11.05 25.70
CA LEU A 224 2.43 -12.29 26.44
C LEU A 224 2.23 -13.53 25.54
N GLU A 225 1.27 -13.46 24.61
CA GLU A 225 1.08 -14.51 23.60
C GLU A 225 2.30 -14.64 22.68
N LEU A 226 2.87 -13.52 22.25
CA LEU A 226 4.11 -13.49 21.46
C LEU A 226 5.27 -14.10 22.23
N GLN A 227 5.47 -13.72 23.51
CA GLN A 227 6.53 -14.26 24.37
C GLN A 227 6.41 -15.78 24.49
N LEU A 228 5.21 -16.28 24.77
CA LEU A 228 4.95 -17.72 24.85
C LEU A 228 5.27 -18.44 23.53
N LYS A 229 4.86 -17.85 22.40
CA LYS A 229 5.15 -18.41 21.07
C LYS A 229 6.65 -18.50 20.81
N LEU A 230 7.42 -17.47 21.13
CA LEU A 230 8.87 -17.45 20.90
C LEU A 230 9.63 -18.41 21.83
N GLN A 231 9.14 -18.64 23.07
CA GLN A 231 9.74 -19.61 24.00
C GLN A 231 9.47 -21.07 23.62
N LEU A 232 8.44 -21.33 22.81
CA LEU A 232 8.06 -22.68 22.36
C LEU A 232 8.67 -23.05 20.99
N ALA A 233 9.28 -22.12 20.28
CA ALA A 233 9.84 -22.30 18.94
C ALA A 233 11.30 -22.75 18.97
#